data_48889f880a969043c6e852775e78e638
#
_entry.id   48889f880a969043c6e852775e78e638
#
_cell.length_a   1.000
_cell.length_b   1.000
_cell.length_c   1.000
_cell.angle_alpha   90.00
_cell.angle_beta   90.00
_cell.angle_gamma   90.00
#
_symmetry.space_group_name_H-M   'P 1'
#
loop_
_entity.id
_entity.type
_entity.pdbx_description
1 polymer ?
#
loop_
_entity_poly.entity_id
_entity_poly.type
_entity_poly.pdbx_seq_one_letter_code
_entity_poly.pdbx_strand_id
1 'polypeptide(L)'
;MKKMFLFLIVVISILPLSAVYHKIGGFDTPGSALSVFVSNNIAYVADEGSGLQIINVSNTQNPFLLGSYNTPGNARSVVVSNNIAYVTDWVYGLQIIDVSNPHNPALVGSYDTTGIAYSVFVSNNIAYVADYWAGLQIIDVSNPQNPSLLGSYDTPGYTLSVTVSNNIAYVANGYADLQIIDVSNPQNPALLGSYDT
;
A
#
# COMPACT_ATOMS: atom_id res chain seq x y z
N MET A 1 60.83 -42.09 27.98
CA MET A 1 59.76 -41.96 26.97
C MET A 1 58.90 -40.77 27.34
N LYS A 2 59.08 -39.61 26.69
CA LYS A 2 58.25 -38.41 26.89
C LYS A 2 57.00 -38.53 26.01
N LYS A 3 55.78 -38.57 26.63
CA LYS A 3 54.52 -38.52 25.91
C LYS A 3 54.29 -37.07 25.51
N MET A 4 54.27 -36.83 24.21
CA MET A 4 53.91 -35.54 23.62
C MET A 4 52.38 -35.46 23.51
N PHE A 5 51.75 -34.58 24.27
CA PHE A 5 50.33 -34.28 24.17
C PHE A 5 50.14 -33.32 23.00
N LEU A 6 49.47 -33.77 21.95
CA LEU A 6 49.05 -32.94 20.83
C LEU A 6 47.76 -32.20 21.23
N PHE A 7 47.89 -30.91 21.51
CA PHE A 7 46.70 -30.04 21.69
C PHE A 7 46.14 -29.70 20.29
N LEU A 8 45.00 -30.29 19.94
CA LEU A 8 44.22 -29.89 18.78
C LEU A 8 43.45 -28.61 19.13
N ILE A 9 43.97 -27.45 18.72
CA ILE A 9 43.21 -26.17 18.76
C ILE A 9 42.24 -26.18 17.61
N VAL A 10 40.96 -26.44 17.88
CA VAL A 10 39.88 -26.22 16.93
C VAL A 10 39.57 -24.72 16.95
N VAL A 11 40.10 -23.99 15.99
CA VAL A 11 39.71 -22.61 15.72
C VAL A 11 38.37 -22.65 14.98
N ILE A 12 37.25 -22.51 15.71
CA ILE A 12 35.98 -22.25 15.09
C ILE A 12 36.00 -20.77 14.68
N SER A 13 36.30 -20.50 13.42
CA SER A 13 36.10 -19.19 12.84
C SER A 13 34.59 -18.97 12.73
N ILE A 14 34.02 -18.21 13.65
CA ILE A 14 32.67 -17.66 13.51
C ILE A 14 32.80 -16.59 12.42
N LEU A 15 32.63 -16.97 11.17
CA LEU A 15 32.40 -16.01 10.09
C LEU A 15 31.09 -15.30 10.42
N PRO A 16 31.04 -13.97 10.42
CA PRO A 16 29.76 -13.28 10.52
C PRO A 16 28.90 -13.78 9.36
N LEU A 17 27.72 -14.33 9.68
CA LEU A 17 26.71 -14.66 8.69
C LEU A 17 26.25 -13.35 8.08
N SER A 18 27.00 -12.79 7.14
CA SER A 18 26.50 -11.71 6.29
C SER A 18 25.34 -12.31 5.52
N ALA A 19 24.13 -11.87 5.83
CA ALA A 19 22.97 -12.25 5.06
C ALA A 19 23.22 -11.77 3.62
N VAL A 20 23.60 -12.70 2.76
CA VAL A 20 23.73 -12.42 1.33
C VAL A 20 22.31 -12.39 0.78
N TYR A 21 21.78 -11.19 0.57
CA TYR A 21 20.50 -11.03 -0.10
C TYR A 21 20.70 -11.36 -1.59
N HIS A 22 20.05 -12.41 -2.05
CA HIS A 22 20.01 -12.75 -3.47
C HIS A 22 18.67 -12.26 -4.06
N LYS A 23 18.74 -11.51 -5.15
CA LYS A 23 17.56 -11.25 -5.97
C LYS A 23 17.10 -12.59 -6.54
N ILE A 24 15.91 -13.05 -6.16
CA ILE A 24 15.33 -14.32 -6.62
C ILE A 24 14.76 -14.15 -8.03
N GLY A 25 14.10 -13.02 -8.30
CA GLY A 25 13.51 -12.69 -9.58
C GLY A 25 13.08 -11.23 -9.60
N GLY A 26 12.43 -10.82 -10.67
CA GLY A 26 11.89 -9.48 -10.81
C GLY A 26 11.11 -9.34 -12.10
N PHE A 27 10.25 -8.37 -12.13
CA PHE A 27 9.51 -7.92 -13.30
C PHE A 27 9.77 -6.42 -13.47
N ASP A 28 10.13 -6.00 -14.66
CA ASP A 28 10.35 -4.59 -14.98
C ASP A 28 9.03 -3.99 -15.48
N THR A 29 8.44 -3.11 -14.67
CA THR A 29 7.19 -2.46 -15.00
C THR A 29 7.44 -1.25 -15.91
N PRO A 30 6.46 -0.83 -16.74
CA PRO A 30 6.67 0.26 -17.70
C PRO A 30 6.91 1.63 -17.06
N GLY A 31 6.43 1.85 -15.82
CA GLY A 31 6.50 3.11 -15.08
C GLY A 31 7.42 3.06 -13.87
N SER A 32 7.04 3.80 -12.84
CA SER A 32 7.71 3.80 -11.53
C SER A 32 6.83 3.08 -10.52
N ALA A 33 7.20 1.86 -10.11
CA ALA A 33 6.47 1.09 -9.12
C ALA A 33 6.55 1.76 -7.75
N LEU A 34 5.45 2.32 -7.25
CA LEU A 34 5.40 3.08 -5.99
C LEU A 34 4.78 2.28 -4.84
N SER A 35 3.87 1.35 -5.14
CA SER A 35 3.20 0.53 -4.15
C SER A 35 2.90 -0.85 -4.72
N VAL A 36 2.90 -1.86 -3.86
CA VAL A 36 2.54 -3.23 -4.23
C VAL A 36 1.65 -3.85 -3.17
N PHE A 37 0.60 -4.52 -3.62
CA PHE A 37 -0.24 -5.41 -2.82
C PHE A 37 -0.19 -6.82 -3.41
N VAL A 38 0.01 -7.82 -2.57
CA VAL A 38 0.10 -9.22 -3.03
C VAL A 38 -1.01 -10.06 -2.41
N SER A 39 -1.74 -10.75 -3.25
CA SER A 39 -2.75 -11.73 -2.84
C SER A 39 -2.83 -12.87 -3.84
N ASN A 40 -2.99 -14.10 -3.37
CA ASN A 40 -3.19 -15.29 -4.20
C ASN A 40 -2.17 -15.45 -5.36
N ASN A 41 -0.89 -15.20 -5.09
CA ASN A 41 0.21 -15.23 -6.07
C ASN A 41 0.06 -14.20 -7.21
N ILE A 42 -0.69 -13.15 -6.99
CA ILE A 42 -0.80 -12.00 -7.89
C ILE A 42 -0.28 -10.77 -7.15
N ALA A 43 0.66 -10.05 -7.77
CA ALA A 43 1.10 -8.74 -7.34
C ALA A 43 0.35 -7.66 -8.14
N TYR A 44 -0.28 -6.75 -7.42
CA TYR A 44 -0.92 -5.56 -7.93
C TYR A 44 0.01 -4.39 -7.64
N VAL A 45 0.45 -3.70 -8.67
CA VAL A 45 1.46 -2.64 -8.57
C VAL A 45 0.86 -1.32 -9.03
N ALA A 46 0.91 -0.31 -8.18
CA ALA A 46 0.68 1.07 -8.57
C ALA A 46 1.95 1.60 -9.23
N ASP A 47 1.91 1.83 -10.53
CA ASP A 47 3.06 2.03 -11.42
C ASP A 47 3.09 3.44 -12.03
N GLU A 48 2.82 4.43 -11.19
CA GLU A 48 2.79 5.85 -11.52
C GLU A 48 1.95 6.12 -12.79
N GLY A 49 2.52 6.76 -13.82
CA GLY A 49 1.84 7.08 -15.08
C GLY A 49 1.45 5.86 -15.93
N SER A 50 1.84 4.65 -15.53
CA SER A 50 1.43 3.38 -16.17
C SER A 50 0.23 2.72 -15.47
N GLY A 51 -0.33 3.37 -14.44
CA GLY A 51 -1.52 2.94 -13.73
C GLY A 51 -1.33 1.68 -12.90
N LEU A 52 -2.28 0.76 -12.96
CA LEU A 52 -2.26 -0.53 -12.25
C LEU A 52 -1.66 -1.63 -13.13
N GLN A 53 -0.59 -2.27 -12.65
CA GLN A 53 -0.02 -3.47 -13.27
C GLN A 53 -0.40 -4.71 -12.44
N ILE A 54 -0.80 -5.81 -13.08
CA ILE A 54 -1.22 -7.06 -12.44
C ILE A 54 -0.29 -8.17 -12.91
N ILE A 55 0.49 -8.71 -11.99
CA ILE A 55 1.63 -9.58 -12.29
C ILE A 55 1.45 -10.92 -11.57
N ASN A 56 1.60 -12.02 -12.30
CA ASN A 56 1.70 -13.34 -11.71
C ASN A 56 3.06 -13.53 -11.06
N VAL A 57 3.05 -13.83 -9.76
CA VAL A 57 4.25 -14.08 -8.95
C VAL A 57 4.29 -15.50 -8.36
N SER A 58 3.49 -16.43 -8.91
CA SER A 58 3.48 -17.83 -8.47
C SER A 58 4.85 -18.51 -8.67
N ASN A 59 5.56 -18.14 -9.72
CA ASN A 59 6.98 -18.44 -9.88
C ASN A 59 7.79 -17.17 -9.63
N THR A 60 8.35 -17.04 -8.44
CA THR A 60 9.13 -15.87 -8.03
C THR A 60 10.38 -15.64 -8.84
N GLN A 61 10.92 -16.67 -9.52
CA GLN A 61 12.09 -16.55 -10.39
C GLN A 61 11.73 -16.01 -11.78
N ASN A 62 10.48 -16.19 -12.20
CA ASN A 62 10.01 -15.79 -13.52
C ASN A 62 8.58 -15.22 -13.46
N PRO A 63 8.39 -14.05 -12.82
CA PRO A 63 7.10 -13.36 -12.80
C PRO A 63 6.74 -12.85 -14.20
N PHE A 64 5.42 -12.72 -14.48
CA PHE A 64 4.96 -12.24 -15.78
C PHE A 64 3.67 -11.42 -15.66
N LEU A 65 3.47 -10.48 -16.59
CA LEU A 65 2.29 -9.64 -16.64
C LEU A 65 1.04 -10.46 -16.98
N LEU A 66 -0.03 -10.29 -16.22
CA LEU A 66 -1.37 -10.81 -16.52
C LEU A 66 -2.19 -9.77 -17.30
N GLY A 67 -2.21 -8.53 -16.82
CA GLY A 67 -2.93 -7.43 -17.42
C GLY A 67 -2.59 -6.11 -16.75
N SER A 68 -3.16 -5.04 -17.24
CA SER A 68 -2.96 -3.69 -16.69
C SER A 68 -4.21 -2.83 -16.91
N TYR A 69 -4.37 -1.80 -16.08
CA TYR A 69 -5.35 -0.75 -16.25
C TYR A 69 -4.65 0.61 -16.16
N ASN A 70 -4.73 1.39 -17.25
CA ASN A 70 -4.16 2.73 -17.26
C ASN A 70 -5.12 3.71 -16.55
N THR A 71 -4.74 4.17 -15.37
CA THR A 71 -5.49 5.19 -14.63
C THR A 71 -5.28 6.57 -15.24
N PRO A 72 -6.22 7.53 -15.05
CA PRO A 72 -6.10 8.85 -15.68
C PRO A 72 -4.94 9.70 -15.16
N GLY A 73 -4.39 9.39 -13.99
CA GLY A 73 -3.33 10.15 -13.32
C GLY A 73 -2.04 9.36 -13.08
N ASN A 74 -1.53 9.49 -11.87
CA ASN A 74 -0.33 8.79 -11.42
C ASN A 74 -0.70 7.87 -10.25
N ALA A 75 -0.79 6.56 -10.50
CA ALA A 75 -1.11 5.57 -9.50
C ALA A 75 -0.04 5.53 -8.38
N ARG A 76 -0.46 5.81 -7.13
CA ARG A 76 0.43 5.96 -5.98
C ARG A 76 0.41 4.79 -5.01
N SER A 77 -0.79 4.30 -4.71
CA SER A 77 -0.99 3.21 -3.77
C SER A 77 -2.08 2.28 -4.26
N VAL A 78 -1.99 1.01 -3.92
CA VAL A 78 -3.00 0.01 -4.27
C VAL A 78 -3.25 -0.93 -3.10
N VAL A 79 -4.53 -1.21 -2.85
CA VAL A 79 -5.01 -2.26 -1.97
C VAL A 79 -6.10 -3.05 -2.70
N VAL A 80 -6.13 -4.37 -2.52
CA VAL A 80 -7.15 -5.22 -3.14
C VAL A 80 -7.99 -5.90 -2.06
N SER A 81 -9.30 -5.81 -2.20
CA SER A 81 -10.27 -6.48 -1.35
C SER A 81 -11.44 -6.97 -2.20
N ASN A 82 -11.87 -8.23 -2.01
CA ASN A 82 -13.01 -8.84 -2.72
C ASN A 82 -12.95 -8.68 -4.25
N ASN A 83 -11.78 -8.90 -4.86
CA ASN A 83 -11.51 -8.73 -6.29
C ASN A 83 -11.71 -7.30 -6.83
N ILE A 84 -11.70 -6.32 -5.95
CA ILE A 84 -11.69 -4.90 -6.29
C ILE A 84 -10.34 -4.31 -5.88
N ALA A 85 -9.66 -3.67 -6.81
CA ALA A 85 -8.47 -2.87 -6.55
C ALA A 85 -8.89 -1.42 -6.31
N TYR A 86 -8.44 -0.88 -5.19
CA TYR A 86 -8.57 0.52 -4.80
C TYR A 86 -7.23 1.18 -5.02
N VAL A 87 -7.16 2.10 -5.98
CA VAL A 87 -5.92 2.75 -6.40
C VAL A 87 -6.03 4.24 -6.15
N THR A 88 -5.11 4.80 -5.36
CA THR A 88 -4.96 6.27 -5.30
C THR A 88 -4.23 6.75 -6.53
N ASP A 89 -4.79 7.76 -7.20
CA ASP A 89 -4.37 8.19 -8.53
C ASP A 89 -4.05 9.69 -8.58
N TRP A 90 -3.26 10.12 -7.59
CA TRP A 90 -2.80 11.49 -7.43
C TRP A 90 -3.98 12.48 -7.42
N VAL A 91 -4.04 13.43 -8.39
CA VAL A 91 -5.09 14.45 -8.50
C VAL A 91 -6.44 13.90 -8.98
N TYR A 92 -6.53 12.64 -9.35
CA TYR A 92 -7.76 11.97 -9.76
C TYR A 92 -8.39 11.13 -8.63
N GLY A 93 -7.89 11.31 -7.39
CA GLY A 93 -8.48 10.72 -6.19
C GLY A 93 -8.37 9.19 -6.14
N LEU A 94 -9.47 8.52 -5.82
CA LEU A 94 -9.57 7.07 -5.68
C LEU A 94 -10.19 6.45 -6.91
N GLN A 95 -9.46 5.53 -7.58
CA GLN A 95 -9.97 4.70 -8.66
C GLN A 95 -10.33 3.32 -8.13
N ILE A 96 -11.50 2.79 -8.52
CA ILE A 96 -12.04 1.51 -8.06
C ILE A 96 -12.14 0.60 -9.29
N ILE A 97 -11.34 -0.48 -9.32
CA ILE A 97 -11.12 -1.29 -10.49
C ILE A 97 -11.49 -2.74 -10.18
N ASP A 98 -12.37 -3.34 -10.97
CA ASP A 98 -12.65 -4.78 -10.91
C ASP A 98 -11.44 -5.54 -11.47
N VAL A 99 -10.87 -6.42 -10.65
CA VAL A 99 -9.74 -7.28 -10.97
C VAL A 99 -10.10 -8.76 -10.84
N SER A 100 -11.40 -9.10 -10.87
CA SER A 100 -11.88 -10.48 -10.85
C SER A 100 -11.37 -11.29 -12.04
N ASN A 101 -11.20 -10.62 -13.19
CA ASN A 101 -10.43 -11.13 -14.31
C ASN A 101 -9.13 -10.33 -14.46
N PRO A 102 -7.99 -10.83 -13.94
CA PRO A 102 -6.73 -10.09 -13.95
C PRO A 102 -6.16 -9.83 -15.35
N HIS A 103 -6.66 -10.54 -16.38
CA HIS A 103 -6.28 -10.29 -17.78
C HIS A 103 -7.05 -9.13 -18.43
N ASN A 104 -8.18 -8.74 -17.84
CA ASN A 104 -9.02 -7.65 -18.37
C ASN A 104 -9.62 -6.86 -17.20
N PRO A 105 -8.79 -6.12 -16.43
CA PRO A 105 -9.28 -5.26 -15.36
C PRO A 105 -10.13 -4.11 -15.93
N ALA A 106 -11.15 -3.69 -15.18
CA ALA A 106 -12.10 -2.68 -15.65
C ALA A 106 -12.45 -1.68 -14.53
N LEU A 107 -12.55 -0.40 -14.87
CA LEU A 107 -13.03 0.61 -13.93
C LEU A 107 -14.48 0.33 -13.55
N VAL A 108 -14.76 0.34 -12.26
CA VAL A 108 -16.10 0.19 -11.71
C VAL A 108 -16.65 1.54 -11.26
N GLY A 109 -15.83 2.36 -10.64
CA GLY A 109 -16.16 3.69 -10.17
C GLY A 109 -14.93 4.47 -9.75
N SER A 110 -15.14 5.72 -9.36
CA SER A 110 -14.09 6.59 -8.83
C SER A 110 -14.68 7.59 -7.86
N TYR A 111 -13.83 8.10 -6.97
CA TYR A 111 -14.13 9.21 -6.09
C TYR A 111 -13.04 10.27 -6.21
N ASP A 112 -13.40 11.45 -6.69
CA ASP A 112 -12.49 12.60 -6.78
C ASP A 112 -12.31 13.21 -5.38
N THR A 113 -11.12 13.05 -4.81
CA THR A 113 -10.77 13.65 -3.52
C THR A 113 -10.32 15.10 -3.72
N THR A 114 -10.48 15.92 -2.68
CA THR A 114 -10.22 17.37 -2.80
C THR A 114 -8.73 17.73 -2.78
N GLY A 115 -7.87 16.78 -2.47
CA GLY A 115 -6.41 16.96 -2.35
C GLY A 115 -5.61 16.21 -3.40
N ILE A 116 -4.56 15.55 -2.94
CA ILE A 116 -3.77 14.61 -3.73
C ILE A 116 -3.76 13.27 -3.01
N ALA A 117 -4.39 12.25 -3.59
CA ALA A 117 -4.50 10.94 -2.99
C ALA A 117 -3.15 10.20 -3.04
N TYR A 118 -2.52 10.00 -1.88
CA TYR A 118 -1.20 9.36 -1.74
C TYR A 118 -1.28 7.89 -1.35
N SER A 119 -2.12 7.55 -0.37
CA SER A 119 -2.20 6.20 0.18
C SER A 119 -3.65 5.84 0.46
N VAL A 120 -3.97 4.56 0.36
CA VAL A 120 -5.28 4.03 0.71
C VAL A 120 -5.16 2.81 1.61
N PHE A 121 -6.06 2.72 2.58
CA PHE A 121 -6.34 1.52 3.38
C PHE A 121 -7.83 1.22 3.28
N VAL A 122 -8.19 -0.06 3.12
CA VAL A 122 -9.60 -0.47 2.99
C VAL A 122 -9.94 -1.51 4.04
N SER A 123 -11.01 -1.27 4.77
CA SER A 123 -11.58 -2.20 5.74
C SER A 123 -13.09 -1.99 5.87
N ASN A 124 -13.84 -3.08 5.98
CA ASN A 124 -15.29 -3.05 6.20
C ASN A 124 -16.07 -2.16 5.20
N ASN A 125 -15.71 -2.21 3.93
CA ASN A 125 -16.28 -1.39 2.86
C ASN A 125 -16.08 0.12 3.04
N ILE A 126 -15.07 0.52 3.79
CA ILE A 126 -14.64 1.91 3.96
C ILE A 126 -13.23 2.03 3.42
N ALA A 127 -12.99 2.99 2.53
CA ALA A 127 -11.68 3.40 2.09
C ALA A 127 -11.23 4.63 2.90
N TYR A 128 -10.06 4.54 3.50
CA TYR A 128 -9.38 5.61 4.19
C TYR A 128 -8.26 6.10 3.28
N VAL A 129 -8.36 7.34 2.82
CA VAL A 129 -7.40 7.91 1.87
C VAL A 129 -6.60 9.01 2.54
N ALA A 130 -5.28 8.88 2.48
CA ALA A 130 -4.33 9.94 2.82
C ALA A 130 -4.28 10.93 1.66
N ASP A 131 -4.88 12.11 1.82
CA ASP A 131 -5.20 13.04 0.74
C ASP A 131 -4.38 14.34 0.81
N TYR A 132 -3.11 14.18 1.12
CA TYR A 132 -2.08 15.24 1.19
C TYR A 132 -2.55 16.43 2.04
N TRP A 133 -2.83 17.62 1.42
CA TRP A 133 -3.30 18.81 2.16
C TRP A 133 -4.77 18.74 2.60
N ALA A 134 -5.56 17.82 2.07
CA ALA A 134 -6.95 17.63 2.46
C ALA A 134 -7.13 16.65 3.63
N GLY A 135 -6.04 16.20 4.24
CA GLY A 135 -6.05 15.36 5.42
C GLY A 135 -6.45 13.91 5.14
N LEU A 136 -7.19 13.31 6.06
CA LEU A 136 -7.75 11.97 5.95
C LEU A 136 -9.16 12.04 5.37
N GLN A 137 -9.40 11.39 4.24
CA GLN A 137 -10.73 11.21 3.66
C GLN A 137 -11.26 9.81 3.98
N ILE A 138 -12.51 9.69 4.39
CA ILE A 138 -13.17 8.43 4.75
C ILE A 138 -14.35 8.23 3.81
N ILE A 139 -14.26 7.23 2.95
CA ILE A 139 -15.14 7.03 1.79
C ILE A 139 -15.88 5.70 1.94
N ASP A 140 -17.21 5.72 1.83
CA ASP A 140 -18.01 4.51 1.68
C ASP A 140 -17.79 3.92 0.28
N VAL A 141 -17.33 2.69 0.24
CA VAL A 141 -17.12 1.90 -0.97
C VAL A 141 -17.94 0.61 -0.98
N SER A 142 -19.00 0.55 -0.18
CA SER A 142 -19.95 -0.58 -0.14
C SER A 142 -20.64 -0.80 -1.49
N ASN A 143 -20.89 0.29 -2.22
CA ASN A 143 -21.24 0.26 -3.62
C ASN A 143 -20.07 0.82 -4.47
N PRO A 144 -19.21 -0.02 -5.03
CA PRO A 144 -18.04 0.42 -5.80
C PRO A 144 -18.38 1.30 -7.01
N GLN A 145 -19.58 1.21 -7.55
CA GLN A 145 -20.03 2.03 -8.70
C GLN A 145 -20.42 3.45 -8.28
N ASN A 146 -20.73 3.67 -7.01
CA ASN A 146 -21.17 4.97 -6.51
C ASN A 146 -20.56 5.22 -5.11
N PRO A 147 -19.23 5.37 -5.00
CA PRO A 147 -18.58 5.69 -3.74
C PRO A 147 -18.99 7.06 -3.23
N SER A 148 -19.02 7.27 -1.91
CA SER A 148 -19.43 8.53 -1.30
C SER A 148 -18.63 8.87 -0.05
N LEU A 149 -18.39 10.15 0.18
CA LEU A 149 -17.72 10.62 1.40
C LEU A 149 -18.58 10.37 2.61
N LEU A 150 -18.02 9.73 3.63
CA LEU A 150 -18.62 9.63 4.97
C LEU A 150 -18.19 10.78 5.86
N GLY A 151 -16.91 11.12 5.86
CA GLY A 151 -16.34 12.20 6.64
C GLY A 151 -14.87 12.40 6.31
N SER A 152 -14.29 13.41 6.94
CA SER A 152 -12.88 13.73 6.78
C SER A 152 -12.30 14.28 8.09
N TYR A 153 -10.98 14.18 8.22
CA TYR A 153 -10.24 14.80 9.30
C TYR A 153 -9.11 15.65 8.71
N ASP A 154 -9.18 16.96 8.94
CA ASP A 154 -8.14 17.90 8.52
C ASP A 154 -6.92 17.75 9.45
N THR A 155 -5.81 17.32 8.90
CA THR A 155 -4.55 17.12 9.63
C THR A 155 -3.66 18.36 9.49
N PRO A 156 -2.84 18.68 10.50
CA PRO A 156 -2.04 19.92 10.48
C PRO A 156 -0.88 19.95 9.47
N GLY A 157 -0.57 18.83 8.80
CA GLY A 157 0.50 18.71 7.81
C GLY A 157 0.07 18.01 6.54
N TYR A 158 1.01 17.38 5.85
CA TYR A 158 0.74 16.65 4.62
C TYR A 158 0.46 15.18 4.94
N THR A 159 -0.74 14.73 4.70
CA THR A 159 -1.16 13.34 4.91
C THR A 159 -0.60 12.44 3.82
N LEU A 160 0.36 11.59 4.18
CA LEU A 160 1.13 10.80 3.23
C LEU A 160 0.76 9.31 3.25
N SER A 161 0.42 8.79 4.43
CA SER A 161 0.07 7.37 4.57
C SER A 161 -0.94 7.17 5.68
N VAL A 162 -1.77 6.15 5.55
CA VAL A 162 -2.76 5.75 6.53
C VAL A 162 -2.81 4.23 6.68
N THR A 163 -2.97 3.78 7.91
CA THR A 163 -3.38 2.42 8.24
C THR A 163 -4.43 2.46 9.34
N VAL A 164 -5.34 1.48 9.35
CA VAL A 164 -6.42 1.44 10.36
C VAL A 164 -6.40 0.10 11.08
N SER A 165 -6.48 0.15 12.40
CA SER A 165 -6.61 -1.02 13.26
C SER A 165 -7.54 -0.71 14.43
N ASN A 166 -8.50 -1.59 14.69
CA ASN A 166 -9.44 -1.44 15.81
C ASN A 166 -10.17 -0.07 15.84
N ASN A 167 -10.62 0.40 14.69
CA ASN A 167 -11.28 1.71 14.50
C ASN A 167 -10.38 2.91 14.86
N ILE A 168 -9.09 2.75 14.83
CA ILE A 168 -8.11 3.82 15.01
C ILE A 168 -7.30 3.94 13.71
N ALA A 169 -7.31 5.13 13.11
CA ALA A 169 -6.45 5.48 12.00
C ALA A 169 -5.11 6.03 12.51
N TYR A 170 -4.04 5.46 12.03
CA TYR A 170 -2.67 5.91 12.23
C TYR A 170 -2.21 6.57 10.94
N VAL A 171 -1.97 7.86 11.01
CA VAL A 171 -1.72 8.71 9.84
C VAL A 171 -0.33 9.30 9.92
N ALA A 172 0.51 8.98 8.93
CA ALA A 172 1.80 9.66 8.75
C ALA A 172 1.55 11.01 8.07
N ASN A 173 1.93 12.07 8.75
CA ASN A 173 1.49 13.43 8.42
C ASN A 173 2.65 14.43 8.23
N GLY A 174 3.64 14.05 7.47
CA GLY A 174 4.76 14.93 7.08
C GLY A 174 5.35 15.70 8.28
N TYR A 175 5.15 17.01 8.31
CA TYR A 175 5.71 17.88 9.37
C TYR A 175 5.05 17.75 10.74
N ALA A 176 3.90 17.09 10.85
CA ALA A 176 3.20 16.83 12.12
C ALA A 176 3.26 15.35 12.53
N ASP A 177 4.23 14.64 11.96
CA ASP A 177 4.68 13.28 12.23
C ASP A 177 3.54 12.23 12.26
N LEU A 178 3.13 11.75 13.44
CA LEU A 178 2.08 10.72 13.58
C LEU A 178 0.82 11.34 14.18
N GLN A 179 -0.30 11.20 13.50
CA GLN A 179 -1.63 11.50 14.03
C GLN A 179 -2.39 10.20 14.30
N ILE A 180 -3.03 10.11 15.46
CA ILE A 180 -3.84 8.96 15.91
C ILE A 180 -5.29 9.43 16.01
N ILE A 181 -6.16 8.89 15.16
CA ILE A 181 -7.51 9.41 14.94
C ILE A 181 -8.51 8.28 15.21
N ASP A 182 -9.49 8.54 16.08
CA ASP A 182 -10.66 7.67 16.25
C ASP A 182 -11.55 7.77 15.02
N VAL A 183 -11.77 6.65 14.36
CA VAL A 183 -12.65 6.51 13.19
C VAL A 183 -13.80 5.54 13.44
N SER A 184 -14.13 5.28 14.72
CA SER A 184 -15.26 4.43 15.11
C SER A 184 -16.60 5.01 14.62
N ASN A 185 -16.70 6.34 14.54
CA ASN A 185 -17.74 7.05 13.81
C ASN A 185 -17.13 7.73 12.57
N PRO A 186 -17.19 7.09 11.38
CA PRO A 186 -16.58 7.62 10.16
C PRO A 186 -17.08 9.00 9.73
N GLN A 187 -18.30 9.40 10.17
CA GLN A 187 -18.89 10.71 9.87
C GLN A 187 -18.36 11.83 10.76
N ASN A 188 -17.74 11.48 11.88
CA ASN A 188 -17.19 12.44 12.84
C ASN A 188 -15.89 11.91 13.46
N PRO A 189 -14.81 11.77 12.67
CA PRO A 189 -13.53 11.32 13.18
C PRO A 189 -12.94 12.33 14.17
N ALA A 190 -12.20 11.84 15.17
CA ALA A 190 -11.67 12.68 16.24
C ALA A 190 -10.21 12.35 16.57
N LEU A 191 -9.40 13.37 16.78
CA LEU A 191 -8.02 13.18 17.23
C LEU A 191 -7.98 12.55 18.63
N LEU A 192 -7.25 11.47 18.77
CA LEU A 192 -6.92 10.85 20.07
C LEU A 192 -5.56 11.35 20.59
N GLY A 193 -4.62 11.57 19.71
CA GLY A 193 -3.30 12.04 20.08
C GLY A 193 -2.39 12.18 18.87
N SER A 194 -1.24 12.80 19.08
CA SER A 194 -0.18 12.95 18.09
C SER A 194 1.18 12.68 18.73
N TYR A 195 2.14 12.30 17.92
CA TYR A 195 3.53 12.16 18.31
C TYR A 195 4.40 12.93 17.34
N ASP A 196 5.13 13.88 17.87
CA ASP A 196 6.05 14.79 17.17
C ASP A 196 7.49 14.30 17.41
N THR A 197 8.33 14.20 16.37
CA THR A 197 9.73 13.71 16.46
C THR A 197 10.77 14.81 16.35
#